data_d67a54b497f23860bef40278aa55a882
#
_entry.id   d67a54b497f23860bef40278aa55a882
#
_cell.length_a   1.000
_cell.length_b   1.000
_cell.length_c   1.000
_cell.angle_alpha   90.00
_cell.angle_beta   90.00
_cell.angle_gamma   90.00
#
_symmetry.space_group_name_H-M   'P 1'
#
loop_
_entity.id
_entity.type
_entity.pdbx_description
1 polymer ?
#
loop_
_entity_poly.entity_id
_entity_poly.type
_entity_poly.pdbx_seq_one_letter_code
_entity_poly.pdbx_strand_id
1 'polypeptide(L)'
;MNKRFLGAILTVVCIIFSASFLAAQKRQVMIDRVVAIVGGSAILHSDVTMFAEQIVQSRRAQGFTSDRDPMNESLEALMKQKLLFHQSQIDSIESGSVDELVSQRIDAMVAEVGSVAKLEEEQHMKIFNLRQIMYNRMTEQQAATAMQNHVIGDVTVTPGEVNLFFSKLKEEQIPLIPEQYVYAQITRYPSSLEEAKLRTKERLLEMRERIISGKSTIDLLARTYSDDPGTAMRGGLMSSTANELTAPFADALAELKPGQVSEVVETEFGFHIIQLQEEPKNGIYTFRHVLLKPDFTVEELVEPIEFLDSIRALIVSDSLTFEAAAAEHSHDTYSKKNGGIVTNHDILTKYPQLSNVKLSATKFKKDDFGSQGGKSLADYYALSKLKVGEVSNAFQSEDLNGNELAVMVKLIEVIPIHSATLKDDYLKIEEMALEEKKMKVLNKWLEEKIDQHYVYVAPDFRDGEFEFKNWVR
;
A
#
# COMPACT_ATOMS: atom_id res chain seq x y z
N MET A 1 24.02 -18.96 -10.39
CA MET A 1 24.26 -17.83 -9.43
C MET A 1 23.20 -16.78 -9.73
N ASN A 2 22.13 -16.80 -8.96
CA ASN A 2 20.86 -16.12 -9.29
C ASN A 2 20.91 -14.63 -8.93
N LYS A 3 20.91 -13.76 -9.94
CA LYS A 3 20.70 -12.30 -9.77
C LYS A 3 19.20 -11.96 -9.80
N ARG A 4 18.41 -12.55 -8.91
CA ARG A 4 16.96 -12.28 -8.82
C ARG A 4 16.57 -11.23 -7.76
N PHE A 5 17.44 -10.25 -7.42
CA PHE A 5 17.12 -9.39 -6.28
C PHE A 5 17.67 -7.97 -6.41
N LEU A 6 17.14 -7.19 -7.34
CA LEU A 6 17.35 -5.74 -7.26
C LEU A 6 16.07 -4.94 -6.93
N GLY A 7 14.90 -5.54 -7.07
CA GLY A 7 13.62 -4.85 -6.81
C GLY A 7 13.09 -4.92 -5.36
N ALA A 8 13.62 -5.82 -4.53
CA ALA A 8 13.03 -6.09 -3.21
C ALA A 8 13.62 -5.27 -2.04
N ILE A 9 14.71 -4.54 -2.24
CA ILE A 9 15.40 -3.85 -1.12
C ILE A 9 14.75 -2.52 -0.76
N LEU A 10 14.01 -1.90 -1.67
CA LEU A 10 13.43 -0.58 -1.41
C LEU A 10 12.07 -0.62 -0.68
N THR A 11 11.35 -1.73 -0.71
CA THR A 11 10.02 -1.86 -0.06
C THR A 11 10.07 -2.42 1.36
N VAL A 12 11.19 -2.93 1.83
CA VAL A 12 11.31 -3.64 3.12
C VAL A 12 11.66 -2.73 4.31
N VAL A 13 11.98 -1.47 4.08
CA VAL A 13 12.35 -0.54 5.18
C VAL A 13 11.16 -0.15 6.06
N CYS A 14 9.93 -0.48 5.68
CA CYS A 14 8.73 -0.06 6.41
C CYS A 14 8.16 -1.06 7.43
N ILE A 15 8.69 -2.27 7.59
CA ILE A 15 8.05 -3.26 8.47
C ILE A 15 9.07 -3.92 9.41
N ILE A 16 8.73 -3.91 10.70
CA ILE A 16 9.23 -4.69 11.83
C ILE A 16 10.29 -4.02 12.71
N PHE A 17 9.80 -3.26 13.66
CA PHE A 17 10.38 -3.17 14.99
C PHE A 17 9.61 -4.12 15.91
N SER A 18 9.94 -5.39 15.89
CA SER A 18 9.44 -6.34 16.90
C SER A 18 10.59 -6.64 17.88
N ALA A 19 10.31 -6.40 19.13
CA ALA A 19 11.21 -6.57 20.24
C ALA A 19 11.62 -8.04 20.41
N SER A 20 12.91 -8.26 20.64
CA SER A 20 13.42 -9.40 21.40
C SER A 20 14.70 -8.95 22.09
N PHE A 21 14.57 -8.44 23.30
CA PHE A 21 15.70 -8.27 24.22
C PHE A 21 15.44 -9.06 25.48
N LEU A 22 16.10 -10.20 25.60
CA LEU A 22 16.39 -10.82 26.89
C LEU A 22 17.85 -11.30 26.86
N ALA A 23 18.74 -10.49 27.41
CA ALA A 23 19.96 -10.95 28.07
C ALA A 23 20.56 -9.80 28.88
N ALA A 24 20.53 -9.92 30.21
CA ALA A 24 21.21 -9.03 31.11
C ALA A 24 22.72 -9.17 30.95
N GLN A 25 23.35 -8.27 30.21
CA GLN A 25 24.81 -8.07 30.23
C GLN A 25 25.15 -6.78 30.95
N LYS A 26 26.14 -6.87 31.85
CA LYS A 26 26.75 -5.73 32.55
C LYS A 26 27.05 -4.62 31.52
N ARG A 27 26.44 -3.45 31.72
CA ARG A 27 26.70 -2.26 30.88
C ARG A 27 28.15 -1.82 31.07
N GLN A 28 29.01 -2.13 30.11
CA GLN A 28 30.09 -1.21 29.76
C GLN A 28 29.44 -0.04 29.04
N VAL A 29 29.66 1.18 29.52
CA VAL A 29 29.35 2.40 28.77
C VAL A 29 30.29 2.40 27.57
N MET A 30 29.92 1.77 26.50
CA MET A 30 30.66 1.84 25.25
C MET A 30 30.34 3.21 24.68
N ILE A 31 31.33 4.10 24.63
CA ILE A 31 31.25 5.33 23.85
C ILE A 31 31.10 4.88 22.40
N ASP A 32 29.96 5.18 21.80
CA ASP A 32 29.69 4.83 20.42
C ASP A 32 30.68 5.57 19.50
N ARG A 33 31.24 4.87 18.52
CA ARG A 33 32.26 5.48 17.66
C ARG A 33 31.69 5.84 16.29
N VAL A 34 32.18 6.95 15.73
CA VAL A 34 31.89 7.32 14.35
C VAL A 34 32.64 6.40 13.41
N VAL A 35 31.92 5.68 12.53
CA VAL A 35 32.48 4.77 11.52
C VAL A 35 32.49 5.37 10.12
N ALA A 36 31.61 6.34 9.85
CA ALA A 36 31.67 7.12 8.62
C ALA A 36 31.09 8.54 8.83
N ILE A 37 31.45 9.45 7.94
CA ILE A 37 30.88 10.79 7.85
C ILE A 37 30.55 11.03 6.36
N VAL A 38 29.33 11.48 6.08
CA VAL A 38 28.91 11.88 4.72
C VAL A 38 28.35 13.29 4.80
N GLY A 39 28.96 14.23 4.09
CA GLY A 39 28.66 15.65 4.24
C GLY A 39 28.87 16.11 5.67
N GLY A 40 27.81 16.57 6.34
CA GLY A 40 27.84 16.98 7.76
C GLY A 40 27.31 15.91 8.73
N SER A 41 26.94 14.71 8.27
CA SER A 41 26.27 13.70 9.06
C SER A 41 27.19 12.55 9.43
N ALA A 42 27.31 12.26 10.74
CA ALA A 42 28.06 11.11 11.24
C ALA A 42 27.18 9.84 11.25
N ILE A 43 27.82 8.70 11.02
CA ILE A 43 27.23 7.35 11.15
C ILE A 43 27.97 6.65 12.28
N LEU A 44 27.20 6.13 13.23
CA LEU A 44 27.71 5.48 14.42
C LEU A 44 27.82 3.97 14.22
N HIS A 45 28.73 3.34 14.94
CA HIS A 45 28.89 1.89 14.89
C HIS A 45 27.64 1.13 15.33
N SER A 46 26.94 1.66 16.33
CA SER A 46 25.67 1.09 16.81
C SER A 46 24.59 1.10 15.71
N ASP A 47 24.51 2.19 14.94
CA ASP A 47 23.54 2.28 13.83
C ASP A 47 23.82 1.22 12.75
N VAL A 48 25.10 1.03 12.40
CA VAL A 48 25.53 0.01 11.43
C VAL A 48 25.21 -1.40 11.93
N THR A 49 25.50 -1.68 13.21
CA THR A 49 25.24 -3.00 13.80
C THR A 49 23.74 -3.31 13.82
N MET A 50 22.94 -2.37 14.27
CA MET A 50 21.48 -2.53 14.32
C MET A 50 20.88 -2.80 12.93
N PHE A 51 21.35 -2.06 11.92
CA PHE A 51 20.86 -2.22 10.55
C PHE A 51 21.35 -3.54 9.92
N ALA A 52 22.58 -3.97 10.24
CA ALA A 52 23.13 -5.27 9.81
C ALA A 52 22.32 -6.45 10.40
N GLU A 53 21.89 -6.36 11.66
CA GLU A 53 21.02 -7.36 12.27
C GLU A 53 19.66 -7.44 11.55
N GLN A 54 19.08 -6.30 11.17
CA GLN A 54 17.84 -6.27 10.37
C GLN A 54 18.01 -6.93 9.00
N ILE A 55 19.14 -6.66 8.31
CA ILE A 55 19.46 -7.32 7.04
C ILE A 55 19.52 -8.83 7.22
N VAL A 56 20.21 -9.32 8.25
CA VAL A 56 20.34 -10.76 8.54
C VAL A 56 18.98 -11.39 8.84
N GLN A 57 18.13 -10.74 9.64
CA GLN A 57 16.80 -11.22 9.96
C GLN A 57 15.91 -11.28 8.71
N SER A 58 15.92 -10.22 7.89
CA SER A 58 15.16 -10.18 6.63
C SER A 58 15.60 -11.28 5.66
N ARG A 59 16.90 -11.51 5.52
CA ARG A 59 17.45 -12.60 4.69
C ARG A 59 16.97 -13.97 5.17
N ARG A 60 16.99 -14.20 6.49
CA ARG A 60 16.50 -15.47 7.08
C ARG A 60 15.02 -15.68 6.83
N ALA A 61 14.20 -14.64 7.01
CA ALA A 61 12.76 -14.71 6.79
C ALA A 61 12.41 -15.03 5.33
N GLN A 62 13.21 -14.55 4.38
CA GLN A 62 13.02 -14.75 2.93
C GLN A 62 13.74 -15.98 2.38
N GLY A 63 14.47 -16.74 3.22
CA GLY A 63 15.28 -17.88 2.77
C GLY A 63 16.42 -17.49 1.82
N PHE A 64 16.89 -16.25 1.89
CA PHE A 64 17.87 -15.68 0.97
C PHE A 64 19.28 -15.68 1.59
N THR A 65 20.29 -16.04 0.78
CA THR A 65 21.70 -15.95 1.16
C THR A 65 22.41 -14.94 0.27
N SER A 66 23.27 -14.10 0.86
CA SER A 66 24.14 -13.17 0.15
C SER A 66 25.57 -13.36 0.62
N ASP A 67 26.51 -13.26 -0.30
CA ASP A 67 27.95 -13.38 -0.01
C ASP A 67 28.52 -12.07 0.57
N ARG A 68 27.78 -10.94 0.52
CA ARG A 68 28.23 -9.66 1.05
C ARG A 68 28.14 -9.64 2.58
N ASP A 69 29.16 -9.09 3.21
CA ASP A 69 29.17 -8.84 4.66
C ASP A 69 28.05 -7.88 5.07
N PRO A 70 27.14 -8.28 5.98
CA PRO A 70 26.04 -7.44 6.42
C PRO A 70 26.47 -6.09 7.02
N MET A 71 27.64 -6.03 7.64
CA MET A 71 28.16 -4.77 8.22
C MET A 71 28.54 -3.77 7.12
N ASN A 72 29.23 -4.21 6.09
CA ASN A 72 29.61 -3.37 4.95
C ASN A 72 28.39 -2.93 4.14
N GLU A 73 27.44 -3.83 3.92
CA GLU A 73 26.19 -3.51 3.25
C GLU A 73 25.35 -2.50 4.02
N SER A 74 25.27 -2.67 5.34
CA SER A 74 24.60 -1.75 6.25
C SER A 74 25.25 -0.36 6.24
N LEU A 75 26.58 -0.31 6.35
CA LEU A 75 27.31 0.96 6.31
C LEU A 75 27.07 1.69 4.98
N GLU A 76 27.16 0.99 3.86
CA GLU A 76 26.93 1.58 2.54
C GLU A 76 25.50 2.10 2.37
N ALA A 77 24.50 1.35 2.85
CA ALA A 77 23.10 1.79 2.81
C ALA A 77 22.88 3.06 3.63
N LEU A 78 23.47 3.14 4.83
CA LEU A 78 23.42 4.34 5.66
C LEU A 78 24.16 5.52 5.01
N MET A 79 25.32 5.29 4.40
CA MET A 79 26.05 6.35 3.68
C MET A 79 25.25 6.89 2.49
N LYS A 80 24.59 6.03 1.71
CA LYS A 80 23.68 6.44 0.64
C LYS A 80 22.51 7.28 1.18
N GLN A 81 21.90 6.85 2.28
CA GLN A 81 20.81 7.59 2.92
C GLN A 81 21.27 8.99 3.38
N LYS A 82 22.43 9.08 4.05
CA LYS A 82 23.00 10.37 4.49
C LYS A 82 23.33 11.28 3.30
N LEU A 83 23.85 10.74 2.21
CA LEU A 83 24.13 11.50 0.98
C LEU A 83 22.86 12.07 0.37
N LEU A 84 21.83 11.24 0.21
CA LEU A 84 20.53 11.68 -0.31
C LEU A 84 19.90 12.75 0.59
N PHE A 85 19.90 12.54 1.90
CA PHE A 85 19.41 13.52 2.88
C PHE A 85 20.17 14.84 2.80
N HIS A 86 21.50 14.80 2.79
CA HIS A 86 22.30 16.01 2.69
C HIS A 86 22.04 16.78 1.37
N GLN A 87 21.93 16.04 0.25
CA GLN A 87 21.62 16.65 -1.03
C GLN A 87 20.19 17.22 -1.08
N SER A 88 19.21 16.56 -0.43
CA SER A 88 17.84 17.10 -0.34
C SER A 88 17.78 18.46 0.33
N GLN A 89 18.65 18.71 1.31
CA GLN A 89 18.74 20.00 1.98
C GLN A 89 19.40 21.08 1.08
N ILE A 90 20.44 20.68 0.32
CA ILE A 90 21.11 21.58 -0.63
C ILE A 90 20.13 21.99 -1.72
N ASP A 91 19.38 21.05 -2.28
CA ASP A 91 18.45 21.28 -3.39
C ASP A 91 17.07 21.76 -2.91
N SER A 92 16.89 21.95 -1.59
CA SER A 92 15.62 22.39 -0.97
C SER A 92 14.43 21.52 -1.38
N ILE A 93 14.62 20.21 -1.43
CA ILE A 93 13.54 19.26 -1.74
C ILE A 93 12.59 19.17 -0.55
N GLU A 94 11.33 19.53 -0.77
CA GLU A 94 10.30 19.42 0.26
C GLU A 94 10.00 17.95 0.57
N SER A 95 10.05 17.62 1.85
CA SER A 95 9.53 16.36 2.40
C SER A 95 8.33 16.67 3.28
N GLY A 96 7.28 15.87 3.22
CA GLY A 96 6.10 16.07 4.05
C GLY A 96 6.40 16.00 5.55
N SER A 97 5.46 16.44 6.41
CA SER A 97 5.58 16.31 7.87
C SER A 97 5.58 14.84 8.29
N VAL A 98 6.40 14.50 9.28
CA VAL A 98 6.47 13.16 9.89
C VAL A 98 5.77 13.09 11.25
N ASP A 99 5.17 14.18 11.73
CA ASP A 99 4.60 14.29 13.08
C ASP A 99 3.55 13.19 13.35
N GLU A 100 2.64 12.99 12.39
CA GLU A 100 1.60 11.99 12.51
C GLU A 100 2.18 10.56 12.50
N LEU A 101 3.13 10.28 11.61
CA LEU A 101 3.81 8.98 11.54
C LEU A 101 4.56 8.67 12.84
N VAL A 102 5.24 9.66 13.42
CA VAL A 102 5.92 9.53 14.71
C VAL A 102 4.91 9.25 15.83
N SER A 103 3.79 9.98 15.85
CA SER A 103 2.74 9.78 16.84
C SER A 103 2.16 8.39 16.75
N GLN A 104 1.77 7.95 15.56
CA GLN A 104 1.24 6.60 15.32
C GLN A 104 2.24 5.51 15.74
N ARG A 105 3.51 5.70 15.45
CA ARG A 105 4.55 4.73 15.82
C ARG A 105 4.73 4.62 17.32
N ILE A 106 4.75 5.75 18.02
CA ILE A 106 4.83 5.78 19.49
C ILE A 106 3.58 5.15 20.11
N ASP A 107 2.38 5.48 19.60
CA ASP A 107 1.14 4.93 20.11
C ASP A 107 1.07 3.40 19.91
N ALA A 108 1.58 2.90 18.78
CA ALA A 108 1.71 1.46 18.55
C ALA A 108 2.67 0.81 19.55
N MET A 109 3.82 1.42 19.82
CA MET A 109 4.78 0.93 20.83
C MET A 109 4.18 0.94 22.25
N VAL A 110 3.44 2.00 22.59
CA VAL A 110 2.74 2.10 23.88
C VAL A 110 1.67 1.02 24.01
N ALA A 111 0.92 0.75 22.92
CA ALA A 111 -0.10 -0.30 22.91
C ALA A 111 0.50 -1.71 23.09
N GLU A 112 1.65 -1.97 22.47
CA GLU A 112 2.36 -3.25 22.56
C GLU A 112 2.82 -3.55 24.01
N VAL A 113 3.40 -2.57 24.68
CA VAL A 113 3.92 -2.73 26.07
C VAL A 113 2.88 -2.41 27.15
N GLY A 114 1.76 -1.79 26.77
CA GLY A 114 0.58 -1.53 27.60
C GLY A 114 0.55 -0.17 28.30
N SER A 115 1.66 0.60 28.38
CA SER A 115 1.66 1.95 28.92
C SER A 115 2.92 2.75 28.58
N VAL A 116 2.82 4.09 28.60
CA VAL A 116 3.96 5.00 28.43
C VAL A 116 5.06 4.74 29.47
N ALA A 117 4.70 4.48 30.73
CA ALA A 117 5.67 4.25 31.79
C ALA A 117 6.52 3.00 31.54
N LYS A 118 5.89 1.91 31.06
CA LYS A 118 6.60 0.69 30.67
C LYS A 118 7.49 0.92 29.45
N LEU A 119 7.02 1.66 28.46
CA LEU A 119 7.83 1.99 27.29
C LEU A 119 9.08 2.80 27.68
N GLU A 120 8.92 3.79 28.58
CA GLU A 120 10.05 4.56 29.10
C GLU A 120 11.06 3.69 29.88
N GLU A 121 10.56 2.71 30.63
CA GLU A 121 11.40 1.74 31.37
C GLU A 121 12.17 0.84 30.39
N GLU A 122 11.50 0.24 29.42
CA GLU A 122 12.13 -0.63 28.42
C GLU A 122 13.12 0.09 27.52
N GLN A 123 12.77 1.29 27.08
CA GLN A 123 13.64 2.12 26.23
C GLN A 123 14.72 2.86 27.03
N HIS A 124 14.67 2.81 28.37
CA HIS A 124 15.55 3.53 29.29
C HIS A 124 15.64 5.03 28.98
N MET A 125 14.58 5.62 28.44
CA MET A 125 14.52 7.05 28.13
C MET A 125 13.08 7.57 28.25
N LYS A 126 12.97 8.89 28.41
CA LYS A 126 11.66 9.55 28.43
C LYS A 126 11.02 9.56 27.04
N ILE A 127 9.71 9.43 26.99
CA ILE A 127 8.93 9.41 25.75
C ILE A 127 9.19 10.64 24.87
N PHE A 128 9.43 11.80 25.49
CA PHE A 128 9.80 13.01 24.77
C PHE A 128 11.11 12.84 23.98
N ASN A 129 12.13 12.25 24.59
CA ASN A 129 13.41 12.00 23.93
C ASN A 129 13.26 10.94 22.83
N LEU A 130 12.49 9.89 23.10
CA LEU A 130 12.17 8.86 22.09
C LEU A 130 11.46 9.48 20.87
N ARG A 131 10.46 10.34 21.12
CA ARG A 131 9.75 11.08 20.06
C ARG A 131 10.71 11.93 19.22
N GLN A 132 11.62 12.67 19.87
CA GLN A 132 12.59 13.51 19.15
C GLN A 132 13.56 12.69 18.30
N ILE A 133 14.05 11.56 18.82
CA ILE A 133 14.92 10.65 18.06
C ILE A 133 14.19 10.08 16.85
N MET A 134 12.95 9.63 17.04
CA MET A 134 12.14 9.09 15.96
C MET A 134 11.82 10.17 14.92
N TYR A 135 11.45 11.36 15.36
CA TYR A 135 11.18 12.49 14.47
C TYR A 135 12.39 12.79 13.58
N ASN A 136 13.57 12.93 14.16
CA ASN A 136 14.79 13.20 13.40
C ASN A 136 15.10 12.09 12.38
N ARG A 137 14.99 10.82 12.80
CA ARG A 137 15.25 9.66 11.92
C ARG A 137 14.22 9.58 10.78
N MET A 138 12.95 9.76 11.07
CA MET A 138 11.89 9.69 10.07
C MET A 138 11.97 10.87 9.09
N THR A 139 12.25 12.09 9.57
CA THR A 139 12.49 13.27 8.72
C THR A 139 13.66 13.02 7.76
N GLU A 140 14.77 12.51 8.26
CA GLU A 140 15.93 12.18 7.45
C GLU A 140 15.61 11.13 6.38
N GLN A 141 14.92 10.06 6.77
CA GLN A 141 14.52 9.00 5.85
C GLN A 141 13.55 9.52 4.79
N GLN A 142 12.57 10.32 5.18
CA GLN A 142 11.58 10.87 4.25
C GLN A 142 12.23 11.85 3.27
N ALA A 143 13.12 12.72 3.74
CA ALA A 143 13.86 13.63 2.89
C ALA A 143 14.79 12.89 1.90
N ALA A 144 15.47 11.83 2.36
CA ALA A 144 16.26 10.98 1.48
C ALA A 144 15.41 10.29 0.42
N THR A 145 14.23 9.81 0.77
CA THR A 145 13.27 9.19 -0.16
C THR A 145 12.74 10.23 -1.16
N ALA A 146 12.40 11.43 -0.69
CA ALA A 146 11.95 12.51 -1.57
C ALA A 146 13.03 12.90 -2.59
N MET A 147 14.30 12.99 -2.16
CA MET A 147 15.44 13.24 -3.06
C MET A 147 15.61 12.11 -4.08
N GLN A 148 15.55 10.86 -3.65
CA GLN A 148 15.60 9.72 -4.56
C GLN A 148 14.49 9.78 -5.60
N ASN A 149 13.26 10.02 -5.18
CA ASN A 149 12.11 10.16 -6.07
C ASN A 149 12.29 11.35 -7.05
N HIS A 150 12.87 12.44 -6.57
CA HIS A 150 13.18 13.57 -7.44
C HIS A 150 14.19 13.20 -8.55
N VAL A 151 15.22 12.42 -8.22
CA VAL A 151 16.24 11.95 -9.19
C VAL A 151 15.66 11.01 -10.24
N ILE A 152 14.73 10.15 -9.86
CA ILE A 152 14.19 9.09 -10.75
C ILE A 152 12.77 9.38 -11.24
N GLY A 153 12.13 10.47 -10.81
CA GLY A 153 10.70 10.73 -11.04
C GLY A 153 10.34 10.87 -12.52
N ASP A 154 11.20 11.50 -13.29
CA ASP A 154 10.99 11.72 -14.73
C ASP A 154 11.50 10.58 -15.61
N VAL A 155 12.03 9.51 -15.02
CA VAL A 155 12.56 8.37 -15.79
C VAL A 155 11.41 7.58 -16.38
N THR A 156 11.39 7.49 -17.70
CA THR A 156 10.43 6.70 -18.48
C THR A 156 11.17 5.73 -19.41
N VAL A 157 10.48 4.73 -19.89
CA VAL A 157 11.02 3.81 -20.92
C VAL A 157 10.19 3.88 -22.18
N THR A 158 10.85 3.79 -23.32
CA THR A 158 10.21 3.66 -24.62
C THR A 158 9.98 2.19 -24.97
N PRO A 159 9.02 1.86 -25.86
CA PRO A 159 8.84 0.48 -26.32
C PRO A 159 10.11 -0.15 -26.91
N GLY A 160 10.96 0.65 -27.57
CA GLY A 160 12.25 0.19 -28.07
C GLY A 160 13.22 -0.21 -26.97
N GLU A 161 13.26 0.56 -25.88
CA GLU A 161 14.10 0.24 -24.70
C GLU A 161 13.58 -1.01 -23.99
N VAL A 162 12.26 -1.20 -23.88
CA VAL A 162 11.64 -2.41 -23.32
C VAL A 162 12.01 -3.65 -24.13
N ASN A 163 11.92 -3.57 -25.46
CA ASN A 163 12.35 -4.65 -26.35
C ASN A 163 13.83 -4.97 -26.22
N LEU A 164 14.68 -3.93 -26.16
CA LEU A 164 16.12 -4.10 -25.99
C LEU A 164 16.46 -4.70 -24.61
N PHE A 165 15.77 -4.27 -23.55
CA PHE A 165 15.92 -4.85 -22.22
C PHE A 165 15.60 -6.34 -22.22
N PHE A 166 14.42 -6.72 -22.75
CA PHE A 166 13.98 -8.09 -22.81
C PHE A 166 14.92 -8.98 -23.62
N SER A 167 15.44 -8.49 -24.76
CA SER A 167 16.37 -9.23 -25.61
C SER A 167 17.73 -9.56 -24.92
N LYS A 168 18.09 -8.82 -23.88
CA LYS A 168 19.31 -9.02 -23.08
C LYS A 168 19.11 -9.92 -21.88
N LEU A 169 17.87 -10.21 -21.51
CA LEU A 169 17.60 -11.13 -20.42
C LEU A 169 18.02 -12.55 -20.78
N LYS A 170 18.70 -13.21 -19.86
CA LYS A 170 18.92 -14.65 -19.94
C LYS A 170 17.62 -15.38 -19.59
N GLU A 171 17.44 -16.59 -20.05
CA GLU A 171 16.26 -17.41 -19.79
C GLU A 171 15.92 -17.51 -18.29
N GLU A 172 16.92 -17.63 -17.44
CA GLU A 172 16.79 -17.66 -15.97
C GLU A 172 16.32 -16.33 -15.35
N GLN A 173 16.40 -15.22 -16.09
CA GLN A 173 16.02 -13.87 -15.66
C GLN A 173 14.62 -13.47 -16.14
N ILE A 174 14.07 -14.22 -17.10
CA ILE A 174 12.69 -14.00 -17.56
C ILE A 174 11.75 -14.39 -16.42
N PRO A 175 10.86 -13.48 -15.98
CA PRO A 175 9.98 -13.77 -14.88
C PRO A 175 8.95 -14.85 -15.26
N LEU A 176 8.65 -15.71 -14.31
CA LEU A 176 7.50 -16.60 -14.40
C LEU A 176 6.24 -15.80 -14.03
N ILE A 177 5.28 -15.81 -14.94
CA ILE A 177 3.95 -15.25 -14.72
C ILE A 177 3.12 -16.33 -14.04
N PRO A 178 2.51 -16.05 -12.88
CA PRO A 178 1.63 -17.00 -12.21
C PRO A 178 0.38 -17.27 -13.05
N GLU A 179 -0.35 -18.31 -12.69
CA GLU A 179 -1.64 -18.61 -13.30
C GLU A 179 -2.58 -17.41 -13.24
N GLN A 180 -3.25 -17.12 -14.35
CA GLN A 180 -4.14 -15.98 -14.51
C GLN A 180 -5.51 -16.42 -15.01
N TYR A 181 -6.52 -15.66 -14.62
CA TYR A 181 -7.92 -15.88 -14.95
C TYR A 181 -8.45 -14.70 -15.78
N VAL A 182 -9.12 -15.02 -16.89
CA VAL A 182 -9.98 -14.08 -17.63
C VAL A 182 -11.41 -14.49 -17.34
N TYR A 183 -12.22 -13.59 -16.83
CA TYR A 183 -13.56 -13.89 -16.41
C TYR A 183 -14.55 -12.76 -16.66
N ALA A 184 -15.84 -13.12 -16.69
CA ALA A 184 -16.94 -12.19 -16.70
C ALA A 184 -17.75 -12.32 -15.42
N GLN A 185 -18.44 -11.24 -15.02
CA GLN A 185 -19.29 -11.21 -13.84
C GLN A 185 -20.64 -10.57 -14.12
N ILE A 186 -21.62 -10.96 -13.35
CA ILE A 186 -22.90 -10.26 -13.20
C ILE A 186 -23.04 -9.99 -11.71
N THR A 187 -23.22 -8.73 -11.35
CA THR A 187 -23.34 -8.29 -9.95
C THR A 187 -24.72 -7.74 -9.70
N ARG A 188 -25.25 -7.95 -8.48
CA ARG A 188 -26.55 -7.43 -8.11
C ARG A 188 -26.56 -7.04 -6.62
N TYR A 189 -26.88 -5.78 -6.34
CA TYR A 189 -27.19 -5.36 -4.98
C TYR A 189 -28.57 -5.86 -4.56
N PRO A 190 -28.80 -6.05 -3.23
CA PRO A 190 -30.15 -6.31 -2.71
C PRO A 190 -31.15 -5.25 -3.17
N SER A 191 -32.38 -5.67 -3.43
CA SER A 191 -33.47 -4.75 -3.80
C SER A 191 -33.80 -3.74 -2.71
N SER A 192 -33.48 -4.06 -1.46
CA SER A 192 -33.62 -3.19 -0.28
C SER A 192 -32.43 -2.22 -0.06
N LEU A 193 -31.56 -2.02 -1.05
CA LEU A 193 -30.39 -1.15 -0.93
C LEU A 193 -30.74 0.27 -0.42
N GLU A 194 -31.80 0.88 -0.95
CA GLU A 194 -32.19 2.24 -0.53
C GLU A 194 -32.73 2.27 0.90
N GLU A 195 -33.44 1.22 1.35
CA GLU A 195 -33.88 1.07 2.73
C GLU A 195 -32.69 0.84 3.68
N ALA A 196 -31.69 0.03 3.25
CA ALA A 196 -30.47 -0.19 4.02
C ALA A 196 -29.65 1.12 4.15
N LYS A 197 -29.54 1.89 3.08
CA LYS A 197 -28.94 3.22 3.10
C LYS A 197 -29.66 4.16 4.08
N LEU A 198 -30.99 4.15 4.10
CA LEU A 198 -31.76 4.97 5.01
C LEU A 198 -31.52 4.56 6.47
N ARG A 199 -31.57 3.26 6.79
CA ARG A 199 -31.24 2.74 8.13
C ARG A 199 -29.85 3.18 8.58
N THR A 200 -28.88 3.12 7.68
CA THR A 200 -27.50 3.53 7.96
C THR A 200 -27.38 5.04 8.24
N LYS A 201 -28.07 5.86 7.45
CA LYS A 201 -28.17 7.32 7.70
C LYS A 201 -28.79 7.63 9.06
N GLU A 202 -29.90 6.99 9.38
CA GLU A 202 -30.58 7.15 10.68
C GLU A 202 -29.65 6.79 11.85
N ARG A 203 -28.93 5.67 11.75
CA ARG A 203 -27.94 5.24 12.74
C ARG A 203 -26.81 6.26 12.94
N LEU A 204 -26.29 6.84 11.86
CA LEU A 204 -25.30 7.92 11.95
C LEU A 204 -25.87 9.22 12.54
N LEU A 205 -27.12 9.57 12.23
CA LEU A 205 -27.79 10.71 12.87
C LEU A 205 -27.92 10.51 14.38
N GLU A 206 -28.30 9.31 14.84
CA GLU A 206 -28.33 9.00 16.29
C GLU A 206 -26.92 9.11 16.92
N MET A 207 -25.88 8.64 16.24
CA MET A 207 -24.50 8.76 16.71
C MET A 207 -24.08 10.23 16.79
N ARG A 208 -24.40 11.02 15.78
CA ARG A 208 -24.17 12.48 15.76
C ARG A 208 -24.84 13.19 16.94
N GLU A 209 -26.09 12.90 17.20
CA GLU A 209 -26.84 13.45 18.36
C GLU A 209 -26.19 13.07 19.70
N ARG A 210 -25.65 11.85 19.82
CA ARG A 210 -24.93 11.42 21.02
C ARG A 210 -23.62 12.20 21.20
N ILE A 211 -22.93 12.56 20.12
CA ILE A 211 -21.71 13.37 20.18
C ILE A 211 -22.06 14.81 20.56
N ILE A 212 -23.04 15.42 19.89
CA ILE A 212 -23.44 16.82 20.11
C ILE A 212 -23.97 17.01 21.53
N SER A 213 -24.74 16.04 22.05
CA SER A 213 -25.28 16.09 23.43
C SER A 213 -24.23 15.71 24.50
N GLY A 214 -22.98 15.39 24.12
CA GLY A 214 -21.93 14.99 25.06
C GLY A 214 -22.12 13.62 25.70
N LYS A 215 -23.04 12.79 25.20
CA LYS A 215 -23.28 11.43 25.68
C LYS A 215 -22.23 10.42 25.18
N SER A 216 -21.49 10.77 24.14
CA SER A 216 -20.41 9.95 23.58
C SER A 216 -19.39 10.84 22.89
N THR A 217 -18.27 10.26 22.49
CA THR A 217 -17.24 10.93 21.68
C THR A 217 -17.15 10.25 20.32
N ILE A 218 -16.72 10.97 19.29
CA ILE A 218 -16.51 10.38 17.96
C ILE A 218 -15.44 9.31 18.01
N ASP A 219 -14.39 9.48 18.84
CA ASP A 219 -13.35 8.48 19.07
C ASP A 219 -13.93 7.13 19.53
N LEU A 220 -14.79 7.15 20.55
CA LEU A 220 -15.41 5.92 21.06
C LEU A 220 -16.33 5.27 20.02
N LEU A 221 -17.13 6.09 19.31
CA LEU A 221 -18.05 5.58 18.30
C LEU A 221 -17.31 5.00 17.09
N ALA A 222 -16.22 5.64 16.66
CA ALA A 222 -15.38 5.11 15.58
C ALA A 222 -14.75 3.77 15.95
N ARG A 223 -14.15 3.65 17.13
CA ARG A 223 -13.59 2.37 17.62
C ARG A 223 -14.60 1.24 17.71
N THR A 224 -15.86 1.58 17.98
CA THR A 224 -16.89 0.58 18.26
C THR A 224 -17.66 0.18 17.00
N TYR A 225 -17.85 1.10 16.07
CA TYR A 225 -18.83 0.93 15.00
C TYR A 225 -18.31 1.26 13.60
N SER A 226 -17.15 1.93 13.47
CA SER A 226 -16.69 2.34 12.13
C SER A 226 -16.26 1.16 11.28
N ASP A 227 -16.75 1.13 10.06
CA ASP A 227 -16.36 0.14 9.02
C ASP A 227 -15.07 0.54 8.29
N ASP A 228 -14.39 1.63 8.71
CA ASP A 228 -13.10 2.01 8.15
C ASP A 228 -11.95 1.26 8.83
N PRO A 229 -11.36 0.24 8.18
CA PRO A 229 -10.29 -0.53 8.78
C PRO A 229 -9.01 0.26 9.03
N GLY A 230 -8.83 1.36 8.29
CA GLY A 230 -7.64 2.22 8.38
C GLY A 230 -7.61 3.10 9.61
N THR A 231 -8.78 3.57 10.10
CA THR A 231 -8.86 4.57 11.17
C THR A 231 -9.68 4.15 12.37
N ALA A 232 -10.55 3.13 12.27
CA ALA A 232 -11.45 2.70 13.35
C ALA A 232 -10.70 2.49 14.68
N MET A 233 -9.62 1.70 14.67
CA MET A 233 -8.82 1.40 15.86
C MET A 233 -8.12 2.62 16.47
N ARG A 234 -8.00 3.72 15.70
CA ARG A 234 -7.45 5.01 16.15
C ARG A 234 -8.55 6.02 16.49
N GLY A 235 -9.78 5.54 16.64
CA GLY A 235 -10.94 6.41 16.92
C GLY A 235 -11.29 7.32 15.76
N GLY A 236 -11.10 6.85 14.52
CA GLY A 236 -11.41 7.59 13.31
C GLY A 236 -10.45 8.74 12.98
N LEU A 237 -9.29 8.83 13.66
CA LEU A 237 -8.33 9.93 13.46
C LEU A 237 -7.60 9.79 12.13
N MET A 238 -7.61 10.87 11.36
CA MET A 238 -6.92 10.98 10.08
C MET A 238 -6.43 12.41 9.86
N SER A 239 -5.32 12.54 9.14
CA SER A 239 -4.81 13.80 8.61
C SER A 239 -4.60 13.66 7.10
N SER A 240 -5.16 14.59 6.30
CA SER A 240 -5.10 14.53 4.85
C SER A 240 -5.27 15.91 4.23
N THR A 241 -4.84 16.06 2.98
CA THR A 241 -5.19 17.23 2.16
C THR A 241 -6.55 17.03 1.50
N ALA A 242 -7.24 18.13 1.14
CA ALA A 242 -8.55 18.05 0.48
C ALA A 242 -8.51 17.24 -0.84
N ASN A 243 -7.40 17.29 -1.57
CA ASN A 243 -7.24 16.62 -2.86
C ASN A 243 -7.11 15.08 -2.76
N GLU A 244 -6.82 14.56 -1.56
CA GLU A 244 -6.70 13.12 -1.29
C GLU A 244 -8.02 12.51 -0.81
N LEU A 245 -9.04 13.35 -0.58
CA LEU A 245 -10.36 12.97 -0.11
C LEU A 245 -11.37 12.96 -1.27
N THR A 246 -12.44 12.20 -1.13
CA THR A 246 -13.57 12.29 -2.07
C THR A 246 -14.22 13.67 -2.00
N ALA A 247 -14.69 14.19 -3.13
CA ALA A 247 -15.22 15.55 -3.17
C ALA A 247 -16.32 15.83 -2.12
N PRO A 248 -17.35 14.97 -1.92
CA PRO A 248 -18.37 15.23 -0.89
C PRO A 248 -17.79 15.27 0.53
N PHE A 249 -16.77 14.47 0.80
CA PHE A 249 -16.11 14.46 2.11
C PHE A 249 -15.28 15.74 2.33
N ALA A 250 -14.49 16.13 1.33
CA ALA A 250 -13.68 17.35 1.37
C ALA A 250 -14.54 18.61 1.51
N ASP A 251 -15.64 18.69 0.76
CA ASP A 251 -16.58 19.82 0.82
C ASP A 251 -17.19 19.94 2.23
N ALA A 252 -17.68 18.84 2.79
CA ALA A 252 -18.23 18.84 4.14
C ALA A 252 -17.18 19.21 5.20
N LEU A 253 -15.95 18.71 5.07
CA LEU A 253 -14.84 19.00 5.99
C LEU A 253 -14.45 20.48 5.97
N ALA A 254 -14.45 21.12 4.78
CA ALA A 254 -14.09 22.53 4.61
C ALA A 254 -15.08 23.51 5.28
N GLU A 255 -16.33 23.08 5.50
CA GLU A 255 -17.36 23.90 6.17
C GLU A 255 -17.29 23.81 7.70
N LEU A 256 -16.54 22.86 8.27
CA LEU A 256 -16.48 22.61 9.70
C LEU A 256 -15.53 23.56 10.42
N LYS A 257 -15.94 23.90 11.66
CA LYS A 257 -15.06 24.54 12.65
C LYS A 257 -14.49 23.48 13.60
N PRO A 258 -13.32 23.73 14.21
CA PRO A 258 -12.76 22.82 15.21
C PRO A 258 -13.78 22.41 16.28
N GLY A 259 -13.91 21.11 16.50
CA GLY A 259 -14.88 20.49 17.41
C GLY A 259 -16.27 20.29 16.83
N GLN A 260 -16.60 20.88 15.69
CA GLN A 260 -17.91 20.72 15.05
C GLN A 260 -18.02 19.37 14.34
N VAL A 261 -19.20 18.75 14.38
CA VAL A 261 -19.55 17.50 13.70
C VAL A 261 -20.41 17.80 12.47
N SER A 262 -20.05 17.19 11.33
CA SER A 262 -20.79 17.34 10.06
C SER A 262 -22.20 16.77 10.12
N GLU A 263 -23.03 17.11 9.15
CA GLU A 263 -24.17 16.29 8.77
C GLU A 263 -23.66 14.93 8.22
N VAL A 264 -24.59 14.00 7.94
CA VAL A 264 -24.23 12.72 7.32
C VAL A 264 -23.82 12.97 5.87
N VAL A 265 -22.60 12.56 5.53
CA VAL A 265 -21.99 12.70 4.21
C VAL A 265 -22.00 11.37 3.50
N GLU A 266 -22.57 11.28 2.29
CA GLU A 266 -22.53 10.09 1.44
C GLU A 266 -21.34 10.15 0.49
N THR A 267 -20.55 9.08 0.43
CA THR A 267 -19.46 8.89 -0.52
C THR A 267 -19.58 7.52 -1.17
N GLU A 268 -18.71 7.21 -2.12
CA GLU A 268 -18.63 5.86 -2.72
C GLU A 268 -18.28 4.76 -1.70
N PHE A 269 -17.65 5.10 -0.56
CA PHE A 269 -17.29 4.15 0.50
C PHE A 269 -18.41 3.90 1.51
N GLY A 270 -19.46 4.69 1.50
CA GLY A 270 -20.57 4.63 2.47
C GLY A 270 -20.95 6.00 3.03
N PHE A 271 -21.42 5.99 4.27
CA PHE A 271 -21.91 7.20 4.97
C PHE A 271 -20.96 7.58 6.09
N HIS A 272 -20.71 8.88 6.24
CA HIS A 272 -19.75 9.41 7.21
C HIS A 272 -20.38 10.47 8.09
N ILE A 273 -19.93 10.56 9.34
CA ILE A 273 -19.95 11.78 10.15
C ILE A 273 -18.51 12.16 10.46
N ILE A 274 -18.20 13.46 10.37
CA ILE A 274 -16.82 13.97 10.41
C ILE A 274 -16.75 15.02 11.51
N GLN A 275 -15.68 15.03 12.31
CA GLN A 275 -15.42 16.07 13.28
C GLN A 275 -14.02 16.65 13.05
N LEU A 276 -13.95 17.93 12.71
CA LEU A 276 -12.68 18.64 12.59
C LEU A 276 -12.05 18.80 13.98
N GLN A 277 -10.77 18.42 14.14
CA GLN A 277 -10.09 18.47 15.44
C GLN A 277 -9.40 19.81 15.70
N GLU A 278 -8.77 20.39 14.70
CA GLU A 278 -8.05 21.66 14.77
C GLU A 278 -8.13 22.42 13.45
N GLU A 279 -7.78 23.70 13.46
CA GLU A 279 -7.70 24.50 12.23
C GLU A 279 -6.67 23.88 11.26
N PRO A 280 -6.99 23.86 9.94
CA PRO A 280 -6.09 23.31 8.96
C PRO A 280 -4.74 24.03 8.96
N LYS A 281 -3.64 23.26 8.91
CA LYS A 281 -2.27 23.77 8.84
C LYS A 281 -1.62 23.38 7.51
N ASN A 282 -1.17 24.36 6.76
CA ASN A 282 -0.55 24.14 5.44
C ASN A 282 -1.42 23.32 4.47
N GLY A 283 -2.75 23.48 4.55
CA GLY A 283 -3.69 22.74 3.71
C GLY A 283 -3.98 21.31 4.19
N ILE A 284 -3.42 20.88 5.32
CA ILE A 284 -3.69 19.59 5.96
C ILE A 284 -4.78 19.75 7.01
N TYR A 285 -5.81 18.93 6.88
CA TYR A 285 -6.93 18.83 7.83
C TYR A 285 -6.66 17.65 8.77
N THR A 286 -6.82 17.88 10.08
CA THR A 286 -6.82 16.82 11.10
C THR A 286 -8.24 16.63 11.60
N PHE A 287 -8.80 15.46 11.39
CA PHE A 287 -10.21 15.19 11.69
C PHE A 287 -10.40 13.76 12.22
N ARG A 288 -11.56 13.52 12.81
CA ARG A 288 -12.04 12.17 13.10
C ARG A 288 -13.31 11.90 12.30
N HIS A 289 -13.50 10.65 11.89
CA HIS A 289 -14.72 10.24 11.21
C HIS A 289 -15.21 8.88 11.68
N VAL A 290 -16.49 8.63 11.47
CA VAL A 290 -17.12 7.31 11.53
C VAL A 290 -17.64 7.02 10.15
N LEU A 291 -17.24 5.90 9.57
CA LEU A 291 -17.80 5.35 8.34
C LEU A 291 -18.77 4.24 8.70
N LEU A 292 -19.97 4.24 8.14
CA LEU A 292 -20.85 3.08 8.11
C LEU A 292 -21.23 2.76 6.66
N LYS A 293 -21.20 1.46 6.34
CA LYS A 293 -21.73 0.93 5.08
C LYS A 293 -23.19 0.51 5.25
N PRO A 294 -23.98 0.44 4.16
CA PRO A 294 -25.30 -0.16 4.20
C PRO A 294 -25.23 -1.58 4.79
N ASP A 295 -26.03 -1.83 5.82
CA ASP A 295 -26.11 -3.10 6.54
C ASP A 295 -27.36 -3.87 6.12
N PHE A 296 -27.20 -5.13 5.74
CA PHE A 296 -28.26 -5.99 5.23
C PHE A 296 -28.54 -7.16 6.17
N THR A 297 -29.80 -7.53 6.27
CA THR A 297 -30.17 -8.80 6.92
C THR A 297 -29.81 -9.98 6.03
N VAL A 298 -29.76 -11.18 6.63
CA VAL A 298 -29.48 -12.41 5.88
C VAL A 298 -30.50 -12.63 4.75
N GLU A 299 -31.78 -12.34 5.03
CA GLU A 299 -32.88 -12.46 4.04
C GLU A 299 -32.71 -11.48 2.90
N GLU A 300 -32.27 -10.26 3.16
CA GLU A 300 -32.00 -9.25 2.12
C GLU A 300 -30.83 -9.66 1.21
N LEU A 301 -29.82 -10.38 1.73
CA LEU A 301 -28.69 -10.88 0.94
C LEU A 301 -29.02 -12.13 0.14
N VAL A 302 -30.04 -12.92 0.53
CA VAL A 302 -30.49 -14.11 -0.20
C VAL A 302 -31.25 -13.74 -1.49
N GLU A 303 -32.05 -12.67 -1.48
CA GLU A 303 -32.85 -12.26 -2.64
C GLU A 303 -32.03 -12.09 -3.94
N PRO A 304 -30.94 -11.31 -3.97
CA PRO A 304 -30.16 -11.15 -5.20
C PRO A 304 -29.44 -12.43 -5.63
N ILE A 305 -29.10 -13.34 -4.68
CA ILE A 305 -28.51 -14.64 -4.99
C ILE A 305 -29.54 -15.51 -5.72
N GLU A 306 -30.75 -15.64 -5.18
CA GLU A 306 -31.85 -16.43 -5.81
C GLU A 306 -32.21 -15.86 -7.19
N PHE A 307 -32.23 -14.53 -7.32
CA PHE A 307 -32.45 -13.87 -8.61
C PHE A 307 -31.36 -14.25 -9.62
N LEU A 308 -30.09 -14.14 -9.27
CA LEU A 308 -28.98 -14.47 -10.17
C LEU A 308 -28.94 -15.97 -10.50
N ASP A 309 -29.30 -16.85 -9.57
CA ASP A 309 -29.43 -18.29 -9.83
C ASP A 309 -30.57 -18.60 -10.82
N SER A 310 -31.67 -17.83 -10.80
CA SER A 310 -32.71 -17.93 -11.81
C SER A 310 -32.21 -17.52 -13.21
N ILE A 311 -31.42 -16.45 -13.32
CA ILE A 311 -30.75 -16.03 -14.53
C ILE A 311 -29.75 -17.09 -15.02
N ARG A 312 -28.98 -17.67 -14.07
CA ARG A 312 -28.07 -18.78 -14.37
C ARG A 312 -28.77 -19.95 -15.03
N ALA A 313 -29.94 -20.34 -14.53
CA ALA A 313 -30.72 -21.43 -15.14
C ALA A 313 -31.06 -21.15 -16.58
N LEU A 314 -31.41 -19.90 -16.96
CA LEU A 314 -31.63 -19.50 -18.35
C LEU A 314 -30.35 -19.55 -19.19
N ILE A 315 -29.21 -19.18 -18.60
CA ILE A 315 -27.92 -19.24 -19.29
C ILE A 315 -27.51 -20.68 -19.55
N VAL A 316 -27.62 -21.56 -18.56
CA VAL A 316 -27.25 -22.98 -18.68
C VAL A 316 -28.15 -23.72 -19.66
N SER A 317 -29.42 -23.29 -19.83
CA SER A 317 -30.35 -23.85 -20.81
C SER A 317 -30.22 -23.23 -22.21
N ASP A 318 -29.20 -22.40 -22.48
CA ASP A 318 -29.01 -21.65 -23.73
C ASP A 318 -30.18 -20.74 -24.11
N SER A 319 -31.06 -20.42 -23.17
CA SER A 319 -32.20 -19.51 -23.39
C SER A 319 -31.79 -18.04 -23.36
N LEU A 320 -30.66 -17.74 -22.71
CA LEU A 320 -30.09 -16.41 -22.55
C LEU A 320 -28.56 -16.50 -22.60
N THR A 321 -27.89 -15.57 -23.28
CA THR A 321 -26.44 -15.52 -23.27
C THR A 321 -25.95 -14.78 -22.01
N PHE A 322 -24.76 -15.12 -21.53
CA PHE A 322 -24.17 -14.44 -20.36
C PHE A 322 -24.00 -12.94 -20.59
N GLU A 323 -23.60 -12.58 -21.80
CA GLU A 323 -23.38 -11.20 -22.24
C GLU A 323 -24.69 -10.38 -22.24
N ALA A 324 -25.79 -10.97 -22.72
CA ALA A 324 -27.11 -10.34 -22.67
C ALA A 324 -27.63 -10.21 -21.25
N ALA A 325 -27.45 -11.25 -20.43
CA ALA A 325 -27.79 -11.21 -19.02
C ALA A 325 -26.98 -10.12 -18.24
N ALA A 326 -25.68 -9.99 -18.54
CA ALA A 326 -24.85 -8.95 -17.95
C ALA A 326 -25.34 -7.55 -18.35
N ALA A 327 -25.67 -7.34 -19.63
CA ALA A 327 -26.14 -6.05 -20.13
C ALA A 327 -27.51 -5.65 -19.54
N GLU A 328 -28.37 -6.60 -19.23
CA GLU A 328 -29.70 -6.32 -18.68
C GLU A 328 -29.70 -6.23 -17.14
N HIS A 329 -29.07 -7.18 -16.47
CA HIS A 329 -29.25 -7.42 -15.03
C HIS A 329 -28.07 -7.02 -14.15
N SER A 330 -26.86 -6.79 -14.70
CA SER A 330 -25.71 -6.42 -13.89
C SER A 330 -25.80 -4.98 -13.37
N HIS A 331 -25.45 -4.80 -12.11
CA HIS A 331 -25.29 -3.47 -11.50
C HIS A 331 -23.86 -2.92 -11.63
N ASP A 332 -22.89 -3.74 -12.04
CA ASP A 332 -21.53 -3.25 -12.32
C ASP A 332 -21.49 -2.43 -13.62
N THR A 333 -21.31 -1.14 -13.47
CA THR A 333 -21.34 -0.18 -14.58
C THR A 333 -20.16 -0.34 -15.56
N TYR A 334 -19.06 -0.92 -15.11
CA TYR A 334 -17.84 -1.08 -15.91
C TYR A 334 -17.93 -2.32 -16.82
N SER A 335 -18.25 -3.48 -16.26
CA SER A 335 -18.35 -4.72 -17.04
C SER A 335 -19.67 -4.88 -17.78
N LYS A 336 -20.76 -4.27 -17.32
CA LYS A 336 -22.11 -4.36 -17.92
C LYS A 336 -22.11 -4.10 -19.43
N LYS A 337 -21.37 -3.09 -19.90
CA LYS A 337 -21.30 -2.70 -21.32
C LYS A 337 -20.31 -3.52 -22.15
N ASN A 338 -19.54 -4.40 -21.47
CA ASN A 338 -18.49 -5.21 -22.06
C ASN A 338 -18.81 -6.72 -21.97
N GLY A 339 -20.08 -7.09 -22.04
CA GLY A 339 -20.50 -8.49 -21.92
C GLY A 339 -20.20 -9.14 -20.58
N GLY A 340 -20.04 -8.33 -19.53
CA GLY A 340 -19.68 -8.76 -18.18
C GLY A 340 -18.16 -8.95 -17.96
N ILE A 341 -17.31 -8.81 -18.98
CA ILE A 341 -15.86 -9.01 -18.87
C ILE A 341 -15.28 -8.05 -17.85
N VAL A 342 -14.62 -8.61 -16.86
CA VAL A 342 -13.97 -7.82 -15.79
C VAL A 342 -12.65 -7.25 -16.29
N THR A 343 -12.41 -5.98 -15.98
CA THR A 343 -11.19 -5.29 -16.37
C THR A 343 -10.59 -4.54 -15.17
N ASN A 344 -9.28 -4.43 -15.16
CA ASN A 344 -8.58 -3.55 -14.25
C ASN A 344 -8.61 -2.12 -14.81
N HIS A 345 -9.43 -1.27 -14.22
CA HIS A 345 -9.69 0.08 -14.71
C HIS A 345 -8.45 0.98 -14.57
N ASP A 346 -7.65 0.79 -13.55
CA ASP A 346 -6.42 1.57 -13.31
C ASP A 346 -5.41 1.36 -14.44
N ILE A 347 -5.27 0.12 -14.91
CA ILE A 347 -4.43 -0.20 -16.06
C ILE A 347 -4.95 0.51 -17.31
N LEU A 348 -6.25 0.47 -17.56
CA LEU A 348 -6.86 1.12 -18.73
C LEU A 348 -6.71 2.64 -18.69
N THR A 349 -6.81 3.24 -17.52
CA THR A 349 -6.66 4.70 -17.33
C THR A 349 -5.22 5.15 -17.54
N LYS A 350 -4.27 4.37 -17.03
CA LYS A 350 -2.84 4.69 -17.13
C LYS A 350 -2.30 4.53 -18.57
N TYR A 351 -2.85 3.59 -19.34
CA TYR A 351 -2.34 3.25 -20.67
C TYR A 351 -3.44 3.24 -21.77
N PRO A 352 -4.16 4.35 -21.98
CA PRO A 352 -5.35 4.35 -22.85
C PRO A 352 -5.06 4.09 -24.34
N GLN A 353 -3.81 4.28 -24.77
CA GLN A 353 -3.40 4.20 -26.18
C GLN A 353 -2.79 2.85 -26.59
N LEU A 354 -2.47 1.97 -25.65
CA LEU A 354 -1.79 0.72 -25.94
C LEU A 354 -2.79 -0.43 -26.13
N SER A 355 -2.87 -0.99 -27.34
CA SER A 355 -3.78 -2.11 -27.66
C SER A 355 -3.47 -3.36 -26.83
N ASN A 356 -2.19 -3.63 -26.53
CA ASN A 356 -1.75 -4.77 -25.73
C ASN A 356 -2.20 -4.68 -24.27
N VAL A 357 -2.41 -3.47 -23.76
CA VAL A 357 -2.85 -3.20 -22.39
C VAL A 357 -4.29 -3.66 -22.17
N LYS A 358 -5.15 -3.58 -23.16
CA LYS A 358 -6.54 -4.08 -23.04
C LYS A 358 -6.58 -5.56 -22.71
N LEU A 359 -5.69 -6.36 -23.30
CA LEU A 359 -5.57 -7.79 -23.00
C LEU A 359 -4.99 -8.02 -21.59
N SER A 360 -3.99 -7.25 -21.18
CA SER A 360 -3.41 -7.35 -19.84
C SER A 360 -4.39 -6.91 -18.76
N ALA A 361 -5.24 -5.94 -19.04
CA ALA A 361 -6.25 -5.45 -18.10
C ALA A 361 -7.36 -6.46 -17.78
N THR A 362 -7.52 -7.53 -18.56
CA THR A 362 -8.52 -8.58 -18.32
C THR A 362 -7.97 -9.80 -17.60
N LYS A 363 -6.66 -9.84 -17.32
CA LYS A 363 -5.97 -10.97 -16.71
C LYS A 363 -5.77 -10.72 -15.22
N PHE A 364 -6.26 -11.60 -14.38
CA PHE A 364 -6.18 -11.52 -12.93
C PHE A 364 -5.45 -12.73 -12.37
N LYS A 365 -4.44 -12.50 -11.52
CA LYS A 365 -3.76 -13.53 -10.74
C LYS A 365 -4.39 -13.65 -9.34
N LYS A 366 -4.09 -14.72 -8.63
CA LYS A 366 -4.61 -14.94 -7.27
C LYS A 366 -4.38 -13.74 -6.33
N ASP A 367 -3.23 -13.07 -6.41
CA ASP A 367 -2.88 -11.96 -5.54
C ASP A 367 -3.69 -10.67 -5.83
N ASP A 368 -4.40 -10.61 -6.95
CA ASP A 368 -5.31 -9.51 -7.28
C ASP A 368 -6.65 -9.62 -6.54
N PHE A 369 -6.86 -10.73 -5.80
CA PHE A 369 -8.01 -10.97 -4.95
C PHE A 369 -7.64 -10.90 -3.47
N GLY A 370 -8.54 -10.41 -2.64
CA GLY A 370 -8.33 -10.21 -1.21
C GLY A 370 -7.85 -8.81 -0.86
N SER A 371 -7.48 -8.61 0.39
CA SER A 371 -7.20 -7.27 0.98
C SER A 371 -6.10 -6.45 0.29
N GLN A 372 -5.22 -7.07 -0.45
CA GLN A 372 -4.14 -6.37 -1.17
C GLN A 372 -4.46 -6.12 -2.65
N GLY A 373 -5.37 -6.89 -3.24
CA GLY A 373 -5.66 -6.86 -4.67
C GLY A 373 -6.94 -6.10 -5.07
N GLY A 374 -7.75 -5.66 -4.10
CA GLY A 374 -8.97 -4.90 -4.33
C GLY A 374 -10.16 -5.70 -4.89
N LYS A 375 -9.98 -6.98 -5.27
CA LYS A 375 -11.08 -7.89 -5.65
C LYS A 375 -11.46 -8.79 -4.50
N SER A 376 -12.71 -9.21 -4.43
CA SER A 376 -13.16 -10.14 -3.40
C SER A 376 -12.48 -11.51 -3.50
N LEU A 377 -12.05 -12.05 -2.37
CA LEU A 377 -11.48 -13.39 -2.31
C LEU A 377 -12.55 -14.48 -2.63
N ALA A 378 -13.83 -14.19 -2.41
CA ALA A 378 -14.95 -15.06 -2.78
C ALA A 378 -15.00 -15.30 -4.29
N ASP A 379 -14.71 -14.26 -5.10
CA ASP A 379 -14.65 -14.36 -6.56
C ASP A 379 -13.57 -15.35 -7.00
N TYR A 380 -12.37 -15.29 -6.39
CA TYR A 380 -11.30 -16.26 -6.66
C TYR A 380 -11.71 -17.69 -6.32
N TYR A 381 -12.33 -17.92 -5.17
CA TYR A 381 -12.76 -19.26 -4.77
C TYR A 381 -13.87 -19.79 -5.70
N ALA A 382 -14.74 -18.95 -6.22
CA ALA A 382 -15.72 -19.34 -7.22
C ALA A 382 -15.05 -19.73 -8.54
N LEU A 383 -14.16 -18.87 -9.06
CA LEU A 383 -13.42 -19.08 -10.31
C LEU A 383 -12.55 -20.33 -10.29
N SER A 384 -11.85 -20.60 -9.19
CA SER A 384 -10.93 -21.73 -9.05
C SER A 384 -11.62 -23.12 -9.13
N LYS A 385 -12.96 -23.18 -9.01
CA LYS A 385 -13.74 -24.40 -9.08
C LYS A 385 -14.37 -24.64 -10.46
N LEU A 386 -14.32 -23.64 -11.35
CA LEU A 386 -14.95 -23.69 -12.66
C LEU A 386 -14.01 -24.24 -13.73
N LYS A 387 -14.59 -24.89 -14.73
CA LYS A 387 -13.94 -25.14 -16.01
C LYS A 387 -14.20 -23.97 -16.95
N VAL A 388 -13.31 -23.81 -17.93
CA VAL A 388 -13.47 -22.77 -18.96
C VAL A 388 -14.83 -22.90 -19.64
N GLY A 389 -15.57 -21.81 -19.69
CA GLY A 389 -16.94 -21.71 -20.20
C GLY A 389 -18.04 -21.92 -19.18
N GLU A 390 -17.73 -22.46 -18.00
CA GLU A 390 -18.73 -22.68 -16.95
C GLU A 390 -19.09 -21.39 -16.23
N VAL A 391 -20.32 -21.35 -15.70
CA VAL A 391 -20.90 -20.27 -14.91
C VAL A 391 -21.12 -20.78 -13.47
N SER A 392 -20.67 -20.02 -12.49
CA SER A 392 -20.86 -20.34 -11.06
C SER A 392 -22.33 -20.25 -10.65
N ASN A 393 -22.69 -20.89 -9.54
CA ASN A 393 -23.86 -20.45 -8.79
C ASN A 393 -23.62 -19.01 -8.32
N ALA A 394 -24.69 -18.28 -8.02
CA ALA A 394 -24.58 -16.98 -7.38
C ALA A 394 -24.06 -17.13 -5.94
N PHE A 395 -23.28 -16.17 -5.49
CA PHE A 395 -22.70 -16.13 -4.15
C PHE A 395 -22.57 -14.69 -3.65
N GLN A 396 -22.47 -14.53 -2.33
CA GLN A 396 -22.21 -13.25 -1.72
C GLN A 396 -20.76 -12.83 -1.94
N SER A 397 -20.57 -11.57 -2.30
CA SER A 397 -19.27 -10.95 -2.51
C SER A 397 -19.34 -9.47 -2.13
N GLU A 398 -18.27 -8.74 -2.41
CA GLU A 398 -18.16 -7.31 -2.16
C GLU A 398 -17.70 -6.59 -3.43
N ASP A 399 -18.14 -5.36 -3.61
CA ASP A 399 -17.62 -4.47 -4.64
C ASP A 399 -16.23 -3.90 -4.26
N LEU A 400 -15.63 -3.08 -5.11
CA LEU A 400 -14.32 -2.45 -4.87
C LEU A 400 -14.30 -1.53 -3.63
N ASN A 401 -15.47 -1.06 -3.21
CA ASN A 401 -15.64 -0.19 -2.04
C ASN A 401 -16.02 -1.00 -0.78
N GLY A 402 -16.12 -2.34 -0.92
CA GLY A 402 -16.50 -3.27 0.14
C GLY A 402 -17.99 -3.22 0.51
N ASN A 403 -18.87 -2.85 -0.44
CA ASN A 403 -20.31 -2.99 -0.26
C ASN A 403 -20.75 -4.40 -0.64
N GLU A 404 -21.60 -4.99 0.19
CA GLU A 404 -22.10 -6.35 -0.02
C GLU A 404 -23.06 -6.43 -1.23
N LEU A 405 -22.88 -7.49 -2.03
CA LEU A 405 -23.71 -7.78 -3.19
C LEU A 405 -23.67 -9.28 -3.56
N ALA A 406 -24.57 -9.72 -4.42
CA ALA A 406 -24.47 -11.02 -5.05
C ALA A 406 -23.69 -10.95 -6.34
N VAL A 407 -22.88 -11.98 -6.60
CA VAL A 407 -22.09 -12.13 -7.84
C VAL A 407 -22.31 -13.50 -8.44
N MET A 408 -22.32 -13.54 -9.77
CA MET A 408 -22.22 -14.76 -10.56
C MET A 408 -21.08 -14.56 -11.56
N VAL A 409 -20.16 -15.50 -11.65
CA VAL A 409 -18.97 -15.41 -12.53
C VAL A 409 -19.01 -16.48 -13.62
N LYS A 410 -18.46 -16.15 -14.79
CA LYS A 410 -18.20 -17.07 -15.90
C LYS A 410 -16.70 -17.09 -16.15
N LEU A 411 -16.09 -18.25 -16.08
CA LEU A 411 -14.69 -18.43 -16.42
C LEU A 411 -14.51 -18.47 -17.95
N ILE A 412 -13.79 -17.49 -18.50
CA ILE A 412 -13.55 -17.36 -19.93
C ILE A 412 -12.29 -18.09 -20.34
N GLU A 413 -11.20 -17.89 -19.62
CA GLU A 413 -9.89 -18.48 -19.92
C GLU A 413 -9.07 -18.66 -18.63
N VAL A 414 -8.28 -19.72 -18.58
CA VAL A 414 -7.22 -19.91 -17.61
C VAL A 414 -5.90 -19.92 -18.36
N ILE A 415 -5.05 -18.97 -18.04
CA ILE A 415 -3.69 -18.87 -18.60
C ILE A 415 -2.75 -19.55 -17.60
N PRO A 416 -2.12 -20.68 -17.95
CA PRO A 416 -1.26 -21.41 -17.05
C PRO A 416 0.02 -20.63 -16.74
N ILE A 417 0.74 -21.05 -15.72
CA ILE A 417 2.05 -20.51 -15.38
C ILE A 417 2.96 -20.60 -16.61
N HIS A 418 3.58 -19.48 -16.99
CA HIS A 418 4.45 -19.41 -18.16
C HIS A 418 5.58 -18.39 -17.97
N SER A 419 6.62 -18.48 -18.79
CA SER A 419 7.66 -17.47 -18.88
C SER A 419 7.11 -16.24 -19.62
N ALA A 420 7.36 -15.04 -19.07
CA ALA A 420 6.84 -13.80 -19.65
C ALA A 420 7.23 -13.61 -21.11
N THR A 421 6.31 -13.08 -21.89
CA THR A 421 6.53 -12.74 -23.31
C THR A 421 6.21 -11.26 -23.57
N LEU A 422 6.89 -10.65 -24.54
CA LEU A 422 6.61 -9.26 -24.94
C LEU A 422 5.18 -9.08 -25.48
N LYS A 423 4.59 -10.13 -26.03
CA LYS A 423 3.26 -10.09 -26.59
C LYS A 423 2.18 -10.04 -25.49
N ASP A 424 2.32 -10.92 -24.50
CA ASP A 424 1.24 -11.18 -23.53
C ASP A 424 1.45 -10.52 -22.19
N ASP A 425 2.73 -10.16 -21.83
CA ASP A 425 3.15 -9.68 -20.52
C ASP A 425 3.95 -8.37 -20.60
N TYR A 426 3.67 -7.56 -21.62
CA TYR A 426 4.42 -6.33 -21.89
C TYR A 426 4.53 -5.42 -20.67
N LEU A 427 3.46 -5.21 -19.93
CA LEU A 427 3.47 -4.34 -18.75
C LEU A 427 4.44 -4.81 -17.66
N LYS A 428 4.55 -6.13 -17.47
CA LYS A 428 5.51 -6.68 -16.49
C LYS A 428 6.94 -6.48 -16.92
N ILE A 429 7.20 -6.63 -18.22
CA ILE A 429 8.53 -6.42 -18.81
C ILE A 429 8.87 -4.92 -18.82
N GLU A 430 7.91 -4.05 -19.11
CA GLU A 430 8.06 -2.60 -19.04
C GLU A 430 8.39 -2.13 -17.62
N GLU A 431 7.69 -2.64 -16.61
CA GLU A 431 7.97 -2.38 -15.20
C GLU A 431 9.42 -2.74 -14.86
N MET A 432 9.88 -3.93 -15.27
CA MET A 432 11.25 -4.39 -15.03
C MET A 432 12.29 -3.52 -15.75
N ALA A 433 12.02 -3.13 -16.99
CA ALA A 433 12.89 -2.26 -17.77
C ALA A 433 12.98 -0.86 -17.16
N LEU A 434 11.85 -0.34 -16.68
CA LEU A 434 11.78 0.94 -16.00
C LEU A 434 12.57 0.94 -14.69
N GLU A 435 12.42 -0.10 -13.87
CA GLU A 435 13.16 -0.23 -12.62
C GLU A 435 14.66 -0.38 -12.86
N GLU A 436 15.08 -1.15 -13.88
CA GLU A 436 16.50 -1.23 -14.26
C GLU A 436 17.04 0.16 -14.69
N LYS A 437 16.26 0.92 -15.47
CA LYS A 437 16.66 2.25 -15.92
C LYS A 437 16.74 3.24 -14.76
N LYS A 438 15.76 3.25 -13.86
CA LYS A 438 15.77 4.07 -12.65
C LYS A 438 16.99 3.77 -11.78
N MET A 439 17.32 2.49 -11.58
CA MET A 439 18.51 2.10 -10.83
C MET A 439 19.79 2.59 -11.48
N LYS A 440 19.92 2.50 -12.80
CA LYS A 440 21.08 3.03 -13.54
C LYS A 440 21.21 4.55 -13.39
N VAL A 441 20.11 5.28 -13.49
CA VAL A 441 20.09 6.74 -13.31
C VAL A 441 20.48 7.11 -11.88
N LEU A 442 19.88 6.44 -10.88
CA LEU A 442 20.19 6.67 -9.48
C LEU A 442 21.66 6.34 -9.16
N ASN A 443 22.17 5.21 -9.61
CA ASN A 443 23.54 4.80 -9.34
C ASN A 443 24.55 5.77 -9.96
N LYS A 444 24.31 6.21 -11.20
CA LYS A 444 25.15 7.24 -11.84
C LYS A 444 25.14 8.54 -11.05
N TRP A 445 23.97 8.99 -10.64
CA TRP A 445 23.82 10.18 -9.82
C TRP A 445 24.51 10.07 -8.46
N LEU A 446 24.37 8.92 -7.79
CA LEU A 446 25.07 8.63 -6.52
C LEU A 446 26.58 8.69 -6.69
N GLU A 447 27.12 8.03 -7.73
CA GLU A 447 28.55 8.03 -8.05
C GLU A 447 29.09 9.46 -8.23
N GLU A 448 28.38 10.29 -9.00
CA GLU A 448 28.74 11.71 -9.20
C GLU A 448 28.67 12.52 -7.89
N LYS A 449 27.67 12.28 -7.04
CA LYS A 449 27.48 12.99 -5.78
C LYS A 449 28.46 12.57 -4.69
N ILE A 450 28.86 11.29 -4.62
CA ILE A 450 29.90 10.84 -3.71
C ILE A 450 31.20 11.60 -3.96
N ASP A 451 31.54 11.88 -5.23
CA ASP A 451 32.75 12.63 -5.58
C ASP A 451 32.67 14.13 -5.20
N GLN A 452 31.48 14.67 -5.12
CA GLN A 452 31.26 16.10 -4.80
C GLN A 452 31.21 16.39 -3.29
N HIS A 453 31.02 15.37 -2.45
CA HIS A 453 30.84 15.53 -1.03
C HIS A 453 32.05 15.07 -0.21
N TYR A 454 32.16 15.59 1.00
CA TYR A 454 33.11 15.07 1.97
C TYR A 454 32.64 13.71 2.47
N VAL A 455 33.49 12.71 2.32
CA VAL A 455 33.26 11.35 2.81
C VAL A 455 34.46 10.92 3.63
N TYR A 456 34.20 10.39 4.83
CA TYR A 456 35.16 9.70 5.66
C TYR A 456 34.64 8.32 6.02
N VAL A 457 35.48 7.30 5.87
CA VAL A 457 35.23 5.93 6.31
C VAL A 457 36.33 5.51 7.26
N ALA A 458 35.96 4.94 8.40
CA ALA A 458 36.90 4.49 9.40
C ALA A 458 37.83 3.37 8.83
N PRO A 459 39.12 3.30 9.27
CA PRO A 459 40.09 2.39 8.67
C PRO A 459 39.68 0.93 8.62
N ASP A 460 38.97 0.46 9.64
CA ASP A 460 38.50 -0.94 9.76
C ASP A 460 37.33 -1.29 8.82
N PHE A 461 36.75 -0.31 8.14
CA PHE A 461 35.71 -0.52 7.12
C PHE A 461 36.22 -0.23 5.69
N ARG A 462 37.43 0.33 5.53
CA ARG A 462 37.92 0.74 4.20
C ARG A 462 38.17 -0.41 3.24
N ASP A 463 38.50 -1.59 3.76
CA ASP A 463 38.72 -2.80 2.96
C ASP A 463 37.41 -3.54 2.63
N GLY A 464 36.25 -2.94 2.98
CA GLY A 464 34.93 -3.50 2.72
C GLY A 464 34.59 -3.52 1.23
N GLU A 465 33.78 -4.51 0.84
CA GLU A 465 33.23 -4.61 -0.52
C GLU A 465 32.06 -3.63 -0.70
N PHE A 466 32.36 -2.39 -1.06
CA PHE A 466 31.35 -1.39 -1.41
C PHE A 466 30.93 -1.50 -2.88
N GLU A 467 29.67 -1.19 -3.17
CA GLU A 467 29.15 -1.10 -4.54
C GLU A 467 29.80 0.07 -5.28
N PHE A 468 29.95 1.22 -4.59
CA PHE A 468 30.65 2.40 -5.12
C PHE A 468 32.05 2.47 -4.50
N LYS A 469 33.08 2.26 -5.34
CA LYS A 469 34.47 2.26 -4.89
C LYS A 469 34.97 3.63 -4.41
N ASN A 470 34.34 4.71 -4.87
CA ASN A 470 34.69 6.08 -4.52
C ASN A 470 34.23 6.52 -3.11
N TRP A 471 33.55 5.66 -2.33
CA TRP A 471 33.36 5.89 -0.90
C TRP A 471 34.68 5.95 -0.11
N VAL A 472 35.69 5.24 -0.55
CA VAL A 472 37.01 5.17 0.08
C VAL A 472 38.01 5.85 -0.86
N ARG A 473 38.58 6.97 -0.37
CA ARG A 473 39.61 7.75 -1.06
C ARG A 473 40.93 7.68 -0.33
#